data_3be5a38096ecbb0a55758dc08884ae57
#
_entry.id   3be5a38096ecbb0a55758dc08884ae57
#
_cell.length_a   1.000
_cell.length_b   1.000
_cell.length_c   1.000
_cell.angle_alpha   90.00
_cell.angle_beta   90.00
_cell.angle_gamma   90.00
#
_symmetry.space_group_name_H-M   'P 1'
#
loop_
_entity.id
_entity.type
_entity.pdbx_description
1 polymer ?
#
loop_
_entity_poly.entity_id
_entity_poly.type
_entity_poly.pdbx_seq_one_letter_code
_entity_poly.pdbx_strand_id
1 'polypeptide(L)'
;MTDVNLKGWNFIVYTLIKNNFKNYSFSLSELYKYEQYFKLVYPENFHIQEKLRQTLQNLRTKGLLVFQTKGHYQLNHRDASESVIQVSHQEIVYLLSNESIPGWVKIGRTNAINRRLKELYNTSVPLPFRIEEKIETHTLEESRILEKSIHSIIDTLNPNLRKHTEAYKREFFRMSTDEGKSIFKLVTQIIGITPTQENRLAA
;
A
#
# COMPACT_ATOMS: atom_id res chain seq x y z
N MET A 1 -15.99 -3.51 21.40
CA MET A 1 -15.29 -2.56 20.52
C MET A 1 -15.14 -3.23 19.18
N THR A 2 -15.80 -2.74 18.16
CA THR A 2 -15.72 -3.33 16.82
C THR A 2 -14.42 -2.87 16.18
N ASP A 3 -13.49 -3.79 16.06
CA ASP A 3 -12.26 -3.59 15.29
C ASP A 3 -12.65 -3.22 13.83
N VAL A 4 -12.47 -1.96 13.46
CA VAL A 4 -12.82 -1.49 12.13
C VAL A 4 -11.72 -1.94 11.16
N ASN A 5 -11.93 -3.11 10.55
CA ASN A 5 -11.00 -3.67 9.57
C ASN A 5 -11.00 -2.81 8.30
N LEU A 6 -10.04 -1.89 8.20
CA LEU A 6 -9.85 -1.05 7.01
C LEU A 6 -9.05 -1.81 5.94
N LYS A 7 -9.48 -1.69 4.68
CA LYS A 7 -8.85 -2.32 3.51
C LYS A 7 -8.74 -1.33 2.35
N GLY A 8 -7.75 -1.54 1.49
CA GLY A 8 -7.56 -0.77 0.26
C GLY A 8 -7.46 0.73 0.51
N TRP A 9 -8.20 1.51 -0.27
CA TRP A 9 -8.21 2.97 -0.18
C TRP A 9 -8.55 3.51 1.21
N ASN A 10 -9.48 2.87 1.92
CA ASN A 10 -9.86 3.31 3.27
C ASN A 10 -8.67 3.25 4.23
N PHE A 11 -7.89 2.17 4.18
CA PHE A 11 -6.70 2.02 5.02
C PHE A 11 -5.65 3.08 4.67
N ILE A 12 -5.31 3.22 3.40
CA ILE A 12 -4.23 4.14 2.97
C ILE A 12 -4.59 5.59 3.25
N VAL A 13 -5.81 6.02 2.93
CA VAL A 13 -6.25 7.39 3.18
C VAL A 13 -6.35 7.67 4.68
N TYR A 14 -6.84 6.72 5.48
CA TYR A 14 -6.87 6.84 6.94
C TYR A 14 -5.48 7.02 7.53
N THR A 15 -4.51 6.17 7.11
CA THR A 15 -3.12 6.23 7.56
C THR A 15 -2.43 7.51 7.10
N LEU A 16 -2.66 7.95 5.85
CA LEU A 16 -2.17 9.22 5.35
C LEU A 16 -2.64 10.38 6.25
N ILE A 17 -3.93 10.43 6.58
CA ILE A 17 -4.49 11.49 7.42
C ILE A 17 -3.85 11.43 8.81
N LYS A 18 -3.77 10.24 9.42
CA LYS A 18 -3.20 10.06 10.75
C LYS A 18 -1.74 10.53 10.84
N ASN A 19 -0.94 10.29 9.81
CA ASN A 19 0.50 10.56 9.83
C ASN A 19 0.86 11.99 9.39
N ASN A 20 0.03 12.64 8.59
CA ASN A 20 0.42 13.90 7.94
C ASN A 20 -0.34 15.14 8.43
N PHE A 21 -1.45 14.97 9.16
CA PHE A 21 -2.23 16.12 9.62
C PHE A 21 -2.16 16.29 11.14
N LYS A 22 -1.66 17.45 11.60
CA LYS A 22 -1.63 17.81 13.02
C LYS A 22 -3.05 17.85 13.58
N ASN A 23 -3.20 17.34 14.82
CA ASN A 23 -4.51 17.22 15.48
C ASN A 23 -5.56 16.44 14.68
N TYR A 24 -5.10 15.69 13.67
CA TYR A 24 -5.97 14.88 12.79
C TYR A 24 -7.09 15.66 12.11
N SER A 25 -6.95 17.00 12.02
CA SER A 25 -7.88 17.90 11.32
C SER A 25 -7.29 18.34 9.98
N PHE A 26 -8.10 18.35 8.91
CA PHE A 26 -7.66 18.69 7.57
C PHE A 26 -8.81 19.18 6.70
N SER A 27 -8.46 19.96 5.69
CA SER A 27 -9.38 20.33 4.62
C SER A 27 -9.26 19.38 3.43
N LEU A 28 -10.30 19.34 2.62
CA LEU A 28 -10.29 18.56 1.38
C LEU A 28 -9.19 19.04 0.41
N SER A 29 -8.91 20.34 0.37
CA SER A 29 -7.85 20.92 -0.45
C SER A 29 -6.46 20.49 0.00
N GLU A 30 -6.23 20.34 1.30
CA GLU A 30 -4.97 19.81 1.82
C GLU A 30 -4.80 18.33 1.45
N LEU A 31 -5.86 17.53 1.54
CA LEU A 31 -5.80 16.13 1.11
C LEU A 31 -5.51 16.01 -0.38
N TYR A 32 -6.04 16.90 -1.22
CA TYR A 32 -5.79 16.87 -2.67
C TYR A 32 -4.33 17.19 -3.05
N LYS A 33 -3.54 17.80 -2.19
CA LYS A 33 -2.10 17.97 -2.44
C LYS A 33 -1.37 16.64 -2.61
N TYR A 34 -1.92 15.56 -2.07
CA TYR A 34 -1.37 14.21 -2.22
C TYR A 34 -1.77 13.53 -3.55
N GLU A 35 -2.66 14.13 -4.34
CA GLU A 35 -3.07 13.63 -5.66
C GLU A 35 -1.87 13.40 -6.59
N GLN A 36 -0.86 14.28 -6.51
CA GLN A 36 0.36 14.18 -7.32
C GLN A 36 1.07 12.83 -7.17
N TYR A 37 1.05 12.22 -5.97
CA TYR A 37 1.67 10.90 -5.74
C TYR A 37 0.92 9.80 -6.47
N PHE A 38 -0.40 9.89 -6.53
CA PHE A 38 -1.21 8.95 -7.30
C PHE A 38 -1.03 9.16 -8.81
N LYS A 39 -0.85 10.40 -9.25
CA LYS A 39 -0.58 10.74 -10.68
C LYS A 39 0.79 10.24 -11.16
N LEU A 40 1.78 10.12 -10.28
CA LEU A 40 3.09 9.57 -10.65
C LEU A 40 2.97 8.12 -11.16
N VAL A 41 2.05 7.36 -10.59
CA VAL A 41 1.84 5.94 -10.96
C VAL A 41 0.83 5.81 -12.10
N TYR A 42 -0.19 6.66 -12.13
CA TYR A 42 -1.30 6.61 -13.07
C TYR A 42 -1.57 8.00 -13.68
N PRO A 43 -0.69 8.50 -14.55
CA PRO A 43 -0.77 9.87 -15.07
C PRO A 43 -2.07 10.13 -15.84
N GLU A 44 -2.66 9.12 -16.47
CA GLU A 44 -3.90 9.21 -17.25
C GLU A 44 -5.17 9.03 -16.40
N ASN A 45 -5.06 8.85 -15.07
CA ASN A 45 -6.21 8.69 -14.22
C ASN A 45 -6.72 10.04 -13.71
N PHE A 46 -7.90 10.46 -14.21
CA PHE A 46 -8.54 11.73 -13.85
C PHE A 46 -9.54 11.63 -12.69
N HIS A 47 -9.73 10.43 -12.09
CA HIS A 47 -10.74 10.16 -11.05
C HIS A 47 -10.17 10.01 -9.64
N ILE A 48 -8.93 10.42 -9.39
CA ILE A 48 -8.27 10.28 -8.09
C ILE A 48 -8.99 11.08 -7.01
N GLN A 49 -9.37 12.33 -7.30
CA GLN A 49 -10.06 13.20 -6.33
C GLN A 49 -11.44 12.65 -5.95
N GLU A 50 -12.19 12.13 -6.93
CA GLU A 50 -13.48 11.46 -6.69
C GLU A 50 -13.30 10.25 -5.79
N LYS A 51 -12.24 9.47 -6.02
CA LYS A 51 -11.92 8.30 -5.21
C LYS A 51 -11.55 8.69 -3.78
N LEU A 52 -10.78 9.75 -3.59
CA LEU A 52 -10.48 10.30 -2.27
C LEU A 52 -11.76 10.75 -1.55
N ARG A 53 -12.64 11.50 -2.21
CA ARG A 53 -13.94 11.90 -1.64
C ARG A 53 -14.79 10.70 -1.22
N GLN A 54 -14.93 9.71 -2.11
CA GLN A 54 -15.66 8.47 -1.80
C GLN A 54 -15.07 7.78 -0.57
N THR A 55 -13.75 7.75 -0.46
CA THR A 55 -13.06 7.14 0.68
C THR A 55 -13.33 7.90 1.98
N LEU A 56 -13.33 9.24 1.96
CA LEU A 56 -13.70 10.04 3.13
C LEU A 56 -15.15 9.77 3.57
N GLN A 57 -16.09 9.63 2.63
CA GLN A 57 -17.47 9.25 2.94
C GLN A 57 -17.53 7.87 3.61
N ASN A 58 -16.79 6.90 3.09
CA ASN A 58 -16.73 5.56 3.68
C ASN A 58 -16.14 5.57 5.10
N LEU A 59 -15.06 6.34 5.33
CA LEU A 59 -14.46 6.50 6.65
C LEU A 59 -15.41 7.19 7.63
N ARG A 60 -16.17 8.18 7.17
CA ARG A 60 -17.23 8.83 7.95
C ARG A 60 -18.34 7.85 8.33
N THR A 61 -18.84 7.06 7.36
CA THR A 61 -19.88 6.04 7.61
C THR A 61 -19.42 5.01 8.65
N LYS A 62 -18.11 4.74 8.68
CA LYS A 62 -17.50 3.86 9.69
C LYS A 62 -17.24 4.55 11.05
N GLY A 63 -17.59 5.82 11.19
CA GLY A 63 -17.40 6.57 12.43
C GLY A 63 -15.94 7.00 12.71
N LEU A 64 -15.04 6.82 11.74
CA LEU A 64 -13.62 7.16 11.87
C LEU A 64 -13.32 8.62 11.54
N LEU A 65 -14.22 9.30 10.83
CA LEU A 65 -14.14 10.71 10.50
C LEU A 65 -15.37 11.46 10.98
N VAL A 66 -15.15 12.67 11.46
CA VAL A 66 -16.18 13.66 11.76
C VAL A 66 -16.10 14.77 10.72
N PHE A 67 -17.24 15.16 10.20
CA PHE A 67 -17.38 16.32 9.35
C PHE A 67 -17.60 17.55 10.26
N GLN A 68 -16.72 18.52 10.19
CA GLN A 68 -16.83 19.73 11.01
C GLN A 68 -17.59 20.84 10.31
N THR A 69 -17.13 21.22 9.11
CA THR A 69 -17.77 22.22 8.27
C THR A 69 -17.56 21.82 6.81
N LYS A 70 -18.15 22.56 5.87
CA LYS A 70 -18.02 22.28 4.43
C LYS A 70 -16.54 22.16 4.02
N GLY A 71 -16.14 20.96 3.64
CA GLY A 71 -14.77 20.67 3.19
C GLY A 71 -13.73 20.47 4.31
N HIS A 72 -14.12 20.48 5.59
CA HIS A 72 -13.24 20.24 6.73
C HIS A 72 -13.63 18.96 7.48
N TYR A 73 -12.63 18.16 7.80
CA TYR A 73 -12.75 16.85 8.40
C TYR A 73 -11.80 16.69 9.58
N GLN A 74 -12.16 15.84 10.51
CA GLN A 74 -11.32 15.45 11.63
C GLN A 74 -11.42 13.96 11.87
N LEU A 75 -10.29 13.30 12.21
CA LEU A 75 -10.33 11.93 12.69
C LEU A 75 -11.01 11.87 14.06
N ASN A 76 -11.87 10.86 14.25
CA ASN A 76 -12.50 10.62 15.52
C ASN A 76 -11.48 9.97 16.48
N HIS A 77 -11.12 10.68 17.55
CA HIS A 77 -10.09 10.26 18.52
C HIS A 77 -10.47 9.03 19.38
N ARG A 78 -11.68 8.51 19.28
CA ARG A 78 -12.13 7.39 20.12
C ARG A 78 -11.37 6.09 19.92
N ASP A 79 -10.62 5.95 18.84
CA ASP A 79 -9.83 4.76 18.51
C ASP A 79 -8.30 4.98 18.55
N ALA A 80 -7.85 6.13 19.10
CA ALA A 80 -6.43 6.44 19.23
C ALA A 80 -5.77 5.84 20.48
N SER A 81 -6.40 4.88 21.14
CA SER A 81 -5.73 4.10 22.18
C SER A 81 -4.76 3.14 21.50
N GLU A 82 -3.50 3.51 21.52
CA GLU A 82 -2.36 2.66 21.20
C GLU A 82 -2.41 1.39 22.07
N SER A 83 -2.96 0.32 21.54
CA SER A 83 -2.63 -0.99 22.05
C SER A 83 -1.26 -1.37 21.47
N VAL A 84 -0.22 -0.98 22.19
CA VAL A 84 1.14 -1.51 21.97
C VAL A 84 1.10 -2.98 22.37
N ILE A 85 0.78 -3.84 21.42
CA ILE A 85 1.12 -5.25 21.53
C ILE A 85 2.42 -5.42 20.75
N GLN A 86 3.54 -5.27 21.46
CA GLN A 86 4.84 -5.70 21.00
C GLN A 86 4.86 -7.22 20.92
N VAL A 87 4.61 -7.77 19.75
CA VAL A 87 5.16 -9.06 19.35
C VAL A 87 5.93 -8.79 18.07
N SER A 88 7.23 -8.71 18.19
CA SER A 88 8.16 -8.43 17.09
C SER A 88 8.26 -9.61 16.14
N HIS A 89 7.27 -9.77 15.28
CA HIS A 89 7.41 -10.54 14.06
C HIS A 89 7.57 -9.56 12.92
N GLN A 90 8.82 -9.37 12.50
CA GLN A 90 9.13 -8.56 11.33
C GLN A 90 8.52 -9.21 10.11
N GLU A 91 7.51 -8.58 9.54
CA GLU A 91 6.86 -8.98 8.31
C GLU A 91 7.29 -8.05 7.18
N ILE A 92 7.38 -8.58 5.98
CA ILE A 92 7.86 -7.86 4.80
C ILE A 92 6.80 -7.95 3.71
N VAL A 93 6.39 -6.82 3.16
CA VAL A 93 5.69 -6.75 1.87
C VAL A 93 6.73 -6.46 0.80
N TYR A 94 6.79 -7.28 -0.22
CA TYR A 94 7.84 -7.28 -1.22
C TYR A 94 7.32 -7.07 -2.64
N LEU A 95 8.17 -6.47 -3.48
CA LEU A 95 8.09 -6.42 -4.92
C LEU A 95 9.21 -7.28 -5.49
N LEU A 96 8.88 -8.28 -6.28
CA LEU A 96 9.85 -9.15 -6.94
C LEU A 96 9.72 -9.06 -8.44
N SER A 97 10.85 -9.18 -9.12
CA SER A 97 10.95 -9.43 -10.57
C SER A 97 11.56 -10.80 -10.87
N ASN A 98 11.37 -11.27 -12.09
CA ASN A 98 12.02 -12.46 -12.59
C ASN A 98 12.30 -12.30 -14.09
N GLU A 99 13.55 -12.45 -14.50
CA GLU A 99 13.96 -12.28 -15.91
C GLU A 99 13.34 -13.32 -16.87
N SER A 100 12.92 -14.49 -16.34
CA SER A 100 12.21 -15.49 -17.14
C SER A 100 10.72 -15.17 -17.34
N ILE A 101 10.19 -14.13 -16.69
CA ILE A 101 8.81 -13.67 -16.80
C ILE A 101 8.83 -12.15 -17.08
N PRO A 102 9.33 -11.72 -18.24
CA PRO A 102 9.49 -10.30 -18.53
C PRO A 102 8.13 -9.58 -18.59
N GLY A 103 8.09 -8.34 -18.09
CA GLY A 103 6.88 -7.53 -18.06
C GLY A 103 5.92 -7.87 -16.91
N TRP A 104 6.32 -8.75 -15.99
CA TRP A 104 5.55 -9.10 -14.81
C TRP A 104 6.36 -8.86 -13.55
N VAL A 105 5.70 -8.36 -12.52
CA VAL A 105 6.21 -8.29 -11.16
C VAL A 105 5.30 -9.06 -10.22
N LYS A 106 5.87 -9.54 -9.11
CA LYS A 106 5.12 -10.21 -8.06
C LYS A 106 5.10 -9.34 -6.81
N ILE A 107 3.91 -9.10 -6.25
CA ILE A 107 3.72 -8.38 -4.99
C ILE A 107 3.09 -9.33 -3.98
N GLY A 108 3.77 -9.51 -2.86
CA GLY A 108 3.32 -10.41 -1.81
C GLY A 108 3.95 -10.06 -0.46
N ARG A 109 3.75 -10.90 0.54
CA ARG A 109 4.29 -10.72 1.89
C ARG A 109 4.92 -11.99 2.44
N THR A 110 5.82 -11.83 3.41
CA THR A 110 6.46 -12.93 4.12
C THR A 110 7.12 -12.45 5.41
N ASN A 111 7.30 -13.35 6.36
CA ASN A 111 8.15 -13.14 7.53
C ASN A 111 9.60 -13.60 7.31
N ALA A 112 9.92 -14.22 6.18
CA ALA A 112 11.25 -14.75 5.89
C ALA A 112 11.55 -14.67 4.39
N ILE A 113 12.04 -13.51 3.94
CA ILE A 113 12.22 -13.23 2.51
C ILE A 113 13.18 -14.23 1.83
N ASN A 114 14.29 -14.58 2.48
CA ASN A 114 15.25 -15.53 1.90
C ASN A 114 14.67 -16.94 1.75
N ARG A 115 13.83 -17.39 2.68
CA ARG A 115 13.09 -18.66 2.55
C ARG A 115 12.11 -18.54 1.41
N ARG A 116 11.36 -17.43 1.32
CA ARG A 116 10.35 -17.21 0.28
C ARG A 116 10.95 -17.20 -1.12
N LEU A 117 12.11 -16.58 -1.32
CA LEU A 117 12.81 -16.61 -2.60
C LEU A 117 13.19 -18.04 -3.03
N LYS A 118 13.68 -18.87 -2.07
CA LYS A 118 13.99 -20.29 -2.34
C LYS A 118 12.73 -21.09 -2.70
N GLU A 119 11.61 -20.87 -2.02
CA GLU A 119 10.33 -21.53 -2.31
C GLU A 119 9.79 -21.16 -3.70
N LEU A 120 9.96 -19.90 -4.12
CA LEU A 120 9.54 -19.41 -5.43
C LEU A 120 10.45 -19.90 -6.55
N TYR A 121 11.72 -20.16 -6.27
CA TYR A 121 12.67 -20.72 -7.23
C TYR A 121 12.60 -22.25 -7.20
N ASN A 122 11.71 -22.80 -8.00
CA ASN A 122 11.45 -24.22 -8.13
C ASN A 122 11.62 -24.68 -9.57
N THR A 123 11.42 -25.96 -9.83
CA THR A 123 11.63 -26.57 -11.16
C THR A 123 10.81 -25.95 -12.30
N SER A 124 9.78 -25.19 -11.98
CA SER A 124 8.91 -24.51 -12.97
C SER A 124 9.38 -23.11 -13.32
N VAL A 125 10.42 -22.59 -12.65
CA VAL A 125 10.93 -21.23 -12.83
C VAL A 125 12.42 -21.29 -13.18
N PRO A 126 12.81 -20.93 -14.42
CA PRO A 126 14.20 -21.09 -14.91
C PRO A 126 15.22 -20.21 -14.17
N LEU A 127 14.82 -19.01 -13.73
CA LEU A 127 15.70 -18.03 -13.09
C LEU A 127 15.16 -17.64 -11.70
N PRO A 128 16.04 -17.28 -10.75
CA PRO A 128 15.62 -16.85 -9.44
C PRO A 128 14.89 -15.51 -9.47
N PHE A 129 13.98 -15.29 -8.50
CA PHE A 129 13.39 -13.99 -8.29
C PHE A 129 14.38 -13.03 -7.64
N ARG A 130 14.29 -11.75 -8.01
CA ARG A 130 15.05 -10.64 -7.43
C ARG A 130 14.13 -9.73 -6.61
N ILE A 131 14.64 -9.26 -5.48
CA ILE A 131 13.95 -8.24 -4.68
C ILE A 131 14.17 -6.90 -5.35
N GLU A 132 13.10 -6.25 -5.77
CA GLU A 132 13.14 -4.91 -6.35
C GLU A 132 12.85 -3.83 -5.30
N GLU A 133 11.93 -4.13 -4.37
CA GLU A 133 11.56 -3.24 -3.27
C GLU A 133 10.98 -4.05 -2.11
N LYS A 134 11.09 -3.53 -0.88
CA LYS A 134 10.49 -4.13 0.31
C LYS A 134 10.01 -3.06 1.28
N ILE A 135 8.92 -3.34 1.99
CA ILE A 135 8.42 -2.55 3.12
C ILE A 135 8.35 -3.46 4.33
N GLU A 136 9.03 -3.09 5.40
CA GLU A 136 8.97 -3.79 6.68
C GLU A 136 7.77 -3.32 7.48
N THR A 137 7.07 -4.24 8.12
CA THR A 137 5.92 -3.99 8.98
C THR A 137 6.13 -4.66 10.33
N HIS A 138 5.49 -4.15 11.37
CA HIS A 138 5.71 -4.62 12.74
C HIS A 138 4.84 -5.83 13.11
N THR A 139 3.73 -6.03 12.40
CA THR A 139 2.80 -7.11 12.71
C THR A 139 2.34 -7.84 11.45
N LEU A 140 1.90 -9.09 11.64
CA LEU A 140 1.28 -9.91 10.59
C LEU A 140 0.03 -9.23 10.00
N GLU A 141 -0.76 -8.52 10.83
CA GLU A 141 -1.98 -7.86 10.37
C GLU A 141 -1.65 -6.62 9.54
N GLU A 142 -0.65 -5.84 9.93
CA GLU A 142 -0.15 -4.70 9.12
C GLU A 142 0.31 -5.16 7.74
N SER A 143 1.13 -6.21 7.66
CA SER A 143 1.60 -6.74 6.38
C SER A 143 0.46 -7.22 5.50
N ARG A 144 -0.53 -7.90 6.10
CA ARG A 144 -1.73 -8.39 5.40
C ARG A 144 -2.57 -7.25 4.85
N ILE A 145 -2.81 -6.22 5.66
CA ILE A 145 -3.59 -5.05 5.26
C ILE A 145 -2.84 -4.28 4.17
N LEU A 146 -1.54 -4.07 4.34
CA LEU A 146 -0.70 -3.36 3.38
C LEU A 146 -0.68 -4.05 2.01
N GLU A 147 -0.38 -5.35 1.96
CA GLU A 147 -0.41 -6.15 0.74
C GLU A 147 -1.76 -6.07 0.02
N LYS A 148 -2.85 -6.31 0.77
CA LYS A 148 -4.21 -6.23 0.20
C LYS A 148 -4.56 -4.83 -0.28
N SER A 149 -4.08 -3.81 0.41
CA SER A 149 -4.30 -2.42 0.03
C SER A 149 -3.58 -2.07 -1.27
N ILE A 150 -2.32 -2.47 -1.41
CA ILE A 150 -1.56 -2.29 -2.66
C ILE A 150 -2.29 -3.00 -3.81
N HIS A 151 -2.65 -4.26 -3.64
CA HIS A 151 -3.40 -5.02 -4.66
C HIS A 151 -4.71 -4.34 -5.03
N SER A 152 -5.49 -3.89 -4.03
CA SER A 152 -6.78 -3.23 -4.26
C SER A 152 -6.64 -1.89 -4.98
N ILE A 153 -5.60 -1.12 -4.67
CA ILE A 153 -5.30 0.14 -5.36
C ILE A 153 -4.99 -0.13 -6.83
N ILE A 154 -4.06 -1.04 -7.09
CA ILE A 154 -3.69 -1.39 -8.47
C ILE A 154 -4.92 -1.84 -9.25
N ASP A 155 -5.70 -2.78 -8.70
CA ASP A 155 -6.90 -3.31 -9.34
C ASP A 155 -8.01 -2.27 -9.58
N THR A 156 -8.04 -1.23 -8.75
CA THR A 156 -9.05 -0.16 -8.87
C THR A 156 -8.64 0.90 -9.88
N LEU A 157 -7.36 1.28 -9.85
CA LEU A 157 -6.84 2.34 -10.71
C LEU A 157 -6.52 1.83 -12.12
N ASN A 158 -5.98 0.62 -12.22
CA ASN A 158 -5.66 0.00 -13.51
C ASN A 158 -5.91 -1.52 -13.51
N PRO A 159 -7.16 -1.96 -13.73
CA PRO A 159 -7.53 -3.38 -13.72
C PRO A 159 -6.81 -4.20 -14.80
N ASN A 160 -6.30 -3.56 -15.87
CA ASN A 160 -5.56 -4.23 -16.93
C ASN A 160 -4.20 -4.79 -16.46
N LEU A 161 -3.68 -4.32 -15.33
CA LEU A 161 -2.43 -4.83 -14.79
C LEU A 161 -2.56 -6.24 -14.19
N ARG A 162 -3.77 -6.63 -13.76
CA ARG A 162 -4.04 -7.97 -13.22
C ARG A 162 -5.46 -8.49 -13.50
N LYS A 163 -6.51 -7.77 -13.13
CA LYS A 163 -7.90 -8.26 -13.17
C LYS A 163 -8.36 -8.72 -14.56
N HIS A 164 -7.95 -8.01 -15.60
CA HIS A 164 -8.27 -8.33 -16.98
C HIS A 164 -7.18 -9.15 -17.66
N THR A 165 -6.40 -9.91 -16.89
CA THR A 165 -5.36 -10.82 -17.39
C THR A 165 -5.63 -12.25 -16.87
N GLU A 166 -4.89 -13.23 -17.39
CA GLU A 166 -4.94 -14.62 -16.92
C GLU A 166 -4.42 -14.76 -15.47
N ALA A 167 -3.71 -13.74 -14.98
CA ALA A 167 -3.20 -13.69 -13.62
C ALA A 167 -4.19 -13.11 -12.58
N TYR A 168 -5.47 -12.94 -12.91
CA TYR A 168 -6.46 -12.24 -12.07
C TYR A 168 -6.64 -12.83 -10.65
N LYS A 169 -6.31 -14.11 -10.44
CA LYS A 169 -6.30 -14.79 -9.13
C LYS A 169 -4.90 -14.95 -8.52
N ARG A 170 -3.87 -14.37 -9.16
CA ARG A 170 -2.47 -14.49 -8.73
C ARG A 170 -1.96 -13.18 -8.17
N GLU A 171 -0.79 -13.23 -7.54
CA GLU A 171 -0.09 -12.07 -7.00
C GLU A 171 0.89 -11.46 -8.02
N PHE A 172 0.60 -11.65 -9.31
CA PHE A 172 1.38 -11.13 -10.42
C PHE A 172 0.66 -9.97 -11.10
N PHE A 173 1.43 -8.95 -11.47
CA PHE A 173 0.94 -7.74 -12.11
C PHE A 173 1.76 -7.47 -13.37
N ARG A 174 1.06 -7.19 -14.48
CA ARG A 174 1.68 -6.84 -15.76
C ARG A 174 2.12 -5.38 -15.73
N MET A 175 3.32 -5.13 -15.22
CA MET A 175 3.92 -3.80 -15.15
C MET A 175 5.45 -3.92 -15.13
N SER A 176 6.13 -2.81 -15.39
CA SER A 176 7.57 -2.72 -15.23
C SER A 176 7.97 -2.68 -13.74
N THR A 177 9.25 -2.98 -13.48
CA THR A 177 9.80 -2.84 -12.11
C THR A 177 9.74 -1.40 -11.63
N ASP A 178 9.92 -0.41 -12.51
CA ASP A 178 9.88 1.02 -12.15
C ASP A 178 8.48 1.49 -11.77
N GLU A 179 7.43 1.02 -12.48
CA GLU A 179 6.05 1.25 -12.07
C GLU A 179 5.77 0.63 -10.70
N GLY A 180 6.21 -0.62 -10.48
CA GLY A 180 6.09 -1.28 -9.18
C GLY A 180 6.80 -0.52 -8.06
N LYS A 181 8.04 -0.08 -8.27
CA LYS A 181 8.81 0.77 -7.31
C LYS A 181 8.09 2.10 -7.02
N SER A 182 7.49 2.70 -8.05
CA SER A 182 6.73 3.94 -7.88
C SER A 182 5.51 3.75 -6.97
N ILE A 183 4.81 2.61 -7.09
CA ILE A 183 3.70 2.24 -6.21
C ILE A 183 4.19 2.04 -4.77
N PHE A 184 5.31 1.33 -4.57
CA PHE A 184 5.89 1.13 -3.25
C PHE A 184 6.32 2.46 -2.61
N LYS A 185 6.98 3.34 -3.39
CA LYS A 185 7.34 4.69 -2.94
C LYS A 185 6.13 5.52 -2.55
N LEU A 186 5.07 5.49 -3.37
CA LEU A 186 3.81 6.15 -3.05
C LEU A 186 3.26 5.67 -1.70
N VAL A 187 3.19 4.36 -1.51
CA VAL A 187 2.64 3.77 -0.29
C VAL A 187 3.47 4.13 0.93
N THR A 188 4.81 4.05 0.85
CA THR A 188 5.71 4.43 1.97
C THR A 188 5.56 5.89 2.35
N GLN A 189 5.42 6.79 1.38
CA GLN A 189 5.17 8.21 1.65
C GLN A 189 3.82 8.44 2.33
N ILE A 190 2.79 7.71 1.93
CA ILE A 190 1.44 7.81 2.52
C ILE A 190 1.41 7.29 3.95
N ILE A 191 2.02 6.13 4.23
CA ILE A 191 2.02 5.53 5.56
C ILE A 191 3.14 6.02 6.48
N GLY A 192 4.03 6.90 5.98
CA GLY A 192 5.12 7.46 6.78
C GLY A 192 6.18 6.44 7.21
N ILE A 193 6.25 5.28 6.56
CA ILE A 193 7.31 4.30 6.77
C ILE A 193 8.50 4.69 5.90
N THR A 194 9.63 4.97 6.53
CA THR A 194 10.89 5.21 5.80
C THR A 194 11.42 3.87 5.32
N PRO A 195 11.67 3.66 4.01
CA PRO A 195 12.35 2.45 3.54
C PRO A 195 13.70 2.34 4.24
N THR A 196 14.01 1.18 4.78
CA THR A 196 15.35 0.92 5.32
C THR A 196 16.33 1.04 4.16
N GLN A 197 17.13 2.12 4.16
CA GLN A 197 18.24 2.22 3.21
C GLN A 197 19.22 1.09 3.55
N GLU A 198 19.23 0.04 2.75
CA GLU A 198 20.37 -0.87 2.74
C GLU A 198 21.60 -0.04 2.36
N ASN A 199 22.55 0.02 3.29
CA ASN A 199 23.86 0.61 3.07
C ASN A 199 24.44 0.12 1.74
N ARG A 200 24.50 1.02 0.76
CA ARG A 200 25.44 0.89 -0.35
C ARG A 200 26.84 1.09 0.22
N LEU A 201 27.38 0.05 0.87
CA LEU A 201 28.78 -0.09 1.24
C LEU A 201 29.19 -1.51 0.90
N ALA A 202 29.68 -1.66 -0.33
CA ALA A 202 30.85 -2.47 -0.67
C ALA A 202 31.09 -2.27 -2.18
N ALA A 203 32.10 -1.46 -2.43
CA ALA A 203 32.77 -1.38 -3.71
C ALA A 203 33.45 -2.70 -4.07
#